data_1bbf12646c3c938deecf64ba7ac11a13
#
_entry.id   1bbf12646c3c938deecf64ba7ac11a13
#
_cell.length_a   1.000
_cell.length_b   1.000
_cell.length_c   1.000
_cell.angle_alpha   90.00
_cell.angle_beta   90.00
_cell.angle_gamma   90.00
#
_symmetry.space_group_name_H-M   'P 1'
#
loop_
_entity.id
_entity.type
_entity.pdbx_description
1 polymer ?
#
loop_
_entity_poly.entity_id
_entity_poly.type
_entity_poly.pdbx_seq_one_letter_code
_entity_poly.pdbx_strand_id
1 'polypeptide(L)'
;MKIHYLILFVFSALLGGQSPAASDVQTLTYPGSPKPGELSCEANYHLWLPPGVKVVRGVIVHQHGCGDGAERGSLAAAEDLHWRALAEKHGCALLGTSYRAGDHHCAAWADPRRGSHATFLRALRDFAEESRHPEIAQAPWCLWGHSGGAWWASMMLALEPDRCVAVWLRSGSAYGSASQGPGDKDPPEVPVTALRVPVMANPGSKERDDHRFRTSYSNTLDTFRDWRAKGSLIAFAADPRSGHDCGGSRYLAVPFFDACLAARLPEQNGAMLKEMPAEKAWLAPLHGGTAQPAAAFTGDKTAAVWLPDAALARAWSDYVKTATVTDTTPPPAPADVTLRGSVLTWTVRADLESGLRGFIIERDGAVIASLPEEQTTHTVFQGLGFHDTPSQPVPLMRFTDPAPKAGAKYRIIAVNTAGLKSAP
;
A
#
# COMPACT_ATOMS: atom_id res chain seq x y z
N MET A 1 -61.24 -28.26 -42.10
CA MET A 1 -60.45 -27.01 -41.90
C MET A 1 -59.25 -27.35 -41.01
N LYS A 2 -58.06 -27.56 -41.60
CA LYS A 2 -56.83 -27.95 -40.88
C LYS A 2 -56.00 -26.70 -40.68
N ILE A 3 -55.81 -26.28 -39.45
CA ILE A 3 -54.97 -25.13 -39.07
C ILE A 3 -53.55 -25.63 -38.93
N HIS A 4 -52.64 -25.14 -39.78
CA HIS A 4 -51.21 -25.39 -39.69
C HIS A 4 -50.57 -24.32 -38.81
N TYR A 5 -49.99 -24.74 -37.66
CA TYR A 5 -49.14 -23.88 -36.84
C TYR A 5 -47.73 -23.85 -37.40
N LEU A 6 -47.30 -22.66 -37.81
CA LEU A 6 -45.93 -22.35 -38.22
C LEU A 6 -45.11 -22.07 -36.97
N ILE A 7 -44.20 -22.97 -36.60
CA ILE A 7 -43.27 -22.77 -35.49
C ILE A 7 -42.09 -22.00 -36.02
N LEU A 8 -41.97 -20.72 -35.63
CA LEU A 8 -40.81 -19.89 -35.89
C LEU A 8 -39.71 -20.22 -34.89
N PHE A 9 -38.64 -20.87 -35.33
CA PHE A 9 -37.42 -21.03 -34.50
C PHE A 9 -36.63 -19.68 -34.54
N VAL A 10 -36.67 -18.95 -33.41
CA VAL A 10 -35.79 -17.82 -33.21
C VAL A 10 -34.43 -18.37 -32.72
N PHE A 11 -33.42 -18.32 -33.62
CA PHE A 11 -32.03 -18.57 -33.21
C PHE A 11 -31.54 -17.35 -32.43
N SER A 12 -31.56 -17.42 -31.11
CA SER A 12 -30.83 -16.49 -30.26
C SER A 12 -29.34 -16.81 -30.35
N ALA A 13 -28.62 -15.98 -31.08
CA ALA A 13 -27.17 -15.97 -31.03
C ALA A 13 -26.75 -15.61 -29.59
N LEU A 14 -26.29 -16.58 -28.84
CA LEU A 14 -25.58 -16.37 -27.58
C LEU A 14 -24.30 -15.60 -27.91
N LEU A 15 -24.34 -14.29 -27.77
CA LEU A 15 -23.16 -13.48 -27.59
C LEU A 15 -22.49 -13.97 -26.31
N GLY A 16 -21.46 -14.75 -26.46
CA GLY A 16 -20.59 -15.19 -25.36
C GLY A 16 -19.92 -13.97 -24.73
N GLY A 17 -20.62 -13.35 -23.77
CA GLY A 17 -20.01 -12.44 -22.84
C GLY A 17 -18.98 -13.22 -22.06
N GLN A 18 -17.70 -13.00 -22.33
CA GLN A 18 -16.65 -13.48 -21.43
C GLN A 18 -16.92 -12.85 -20.08
N SER A 19 -17.21 -13.68 -19.07
CA SER A 19 -17.18 -13.28 -17.68
C SER A 19 -15.84 -12.56 -17.45
N PRO A 20 -15.82 -11.41 -16.74
CA PRO A 20 -14.58 -10.84 -16.29
C PRO A 20 -13.78 -11.93 -15.59
N ALA A 21 -12.49 -12.03 -15.85
CA ALA A 21 -11.62 -12.96 -15.15
C ALA A 21 -11.92 -12.80 -13.65
N ALA A 22 -12.17 -13.92 -12.95
CA ALA A 22 -12.41 -13.89 -11.52
C ALA A 22 -11.28 -13.10 -10.87
N SER A 23 -11.62 -12.15 -10.01
CA SER A 23 -10.64 -11.36 -9.26
C SER A 23 -9.72 -12.35 -8.53
N ASP A 24 -8.41 -12.14 -8.62
CA ASP A 24 -7.41 -12.89 -7.85
C ASP A 24 -7.34 -12.40 -6.38
N VAL A 25 -8.28 -11.55 -5.97
CA VAL A 25 -8.43 -10.98 -4.64
C VAL A 25 -9.56 -11.70 -3.90
N GLN A 26 -9.25 -12.24 -2.74
CA GLN A 26 -10.22 -12.82 -1.80
C GLN A 26 -10.86 -11.69 -0.98
N THR A 27 -12.15 -11.84 -0.66
CA THR A 27 -12.91 -10.79 0.05
C THR A 27 -13.64 -11.36 1.25
N LEU A 28 -13.51 -10.71 2.41
CA LEU A 28 -14.29 -10.97 3.61
C LEU A 28 -15.03 -9.72 4.05
N THR A 29 -16.28 -9.91 4.50
CA THR A 29 -17.11 -8.84 5.04
C THR A 29 -17.70 -9.27 6.38
N TYR A 30 -17.56 -8.42 7.39
CA TYR A 30 -18.14 -8.62 8.71
C TYR A 30 -19.14 -7.51 9.00
N PRO A 31 -20.40 -7.85 9.32
CA PRO A 31 -21.39 -6.84 9.70
C PRO A 31 -21.02 -6.19 11.03
N GLY A 32 -21.41 -4.94 11.21
CA GLY A 32 -21.31 -4.26 12.49
C GLY A 32 -22.15 -4.97 13.57
N SER A 33 -21.65 -4.93 14.80
CA SER A 33 -22.32 -5.54 15.98
C SER A 33 -22.86 -4.46 16.92
N PRO A 34 -24.08 -4.64 17.46
CA PRO A 34 -24.61 -3.74 18.48
C PRO A 34 -24.06 -4.04 19.88
N LYS A 35 -23.24 -5.07 20.07
CA LYS A 35 -22.74 -5.47 21.37
C LYS A 35 -21.57 -4.58 21.81
N PRO A 36 -21.56 -4.11 23.06
CA PRO A 36 -20.44 -3.36 23.60
C PRO A 36 -19.11 -4.13 23.49
N GLY A 37 -18.05 -3.45 23.06
CA GLY A 37 -16.71 -4.04 22.87
C GLY A 37 -16.49 -4.75 21.54
N GLU A 38 -17.55 -4.99 20.76
CA GLU A 38 -17.44 -5.45 19.37
C GLU A 38 -17.46 -4.24 18.40
N LEU A 39 -16.95 -4.45 17.19
CA LEU A 39 -16.93 -3.41 16.16
C LEU A 39 -18.36 -3.05 15.74
N SER A 40 -18.72 -1.79 15.90
CA SER A 40 -20.10 -1.32 15.65
C SER A 40 -20.42 -1.03 14.18
N CYS A 41 -19.43 -1.02 13.29
CA CYS A 41 -19.62 -0.79 11.86
C CYS A 41 -19.20 -2.01 11.02
N GLU A 42 -19.61 -2.02 9.76
CA GLU A 42 -19.20 -3.05 8.81
C GLU A 42 -17.69 -2.95 8.54
N ALA A 43 -17.02 -4.10 8.49
CA ALA A 43 -15.62 -4.21 8.10
C ALA A 43 -15.47 -5.05 6.83
N ASN A 44 -14.70 -4.56 5.87
CA ASN A 44 -14.40 -5.23 4.61
C ASN A 44 -12.89 -5.40 4.46
N TYR A 45 -12.48 -6.55 3.93
CA TYR A 45 -11.10 -6.91 3.73
C TYR A 45 -10.91 -7.53 2.34
N HIS A 46 -9.89 -7.07 1.62
CA HIS A 46 -9.45 -7.61 0.35
C HIS A 46 -8.03 -8.14 0.47
N LEU A 47 -7.85 -9.44 0.30
CA LEU A 47 -6.54 -10.11 0.36
C LEU A 47 -6.10 -10.55 -1.03
N TRP A 48 -4.88 -10.16 -1.40
CA TRP A 48 -4.17 -10.71 -2.53
C TRP A 48 -2.96 -11.52 -2.08
N LEU A 49 -2.73 -12.65 -2.74
CA LEU A 49 -1.57 -13.52 -2.53
C LEU A 49 -0.71 -13.55 -3.80
N PRO A 50 0.64 -13.49 -3.65
CA PRO A 50 1.52 -13.67 -4.80
C PRO A 50 1.28 -15.01 -5.50
N PRO A 51 1.22 -15.04 -6.84
CA PRO A 51 1.01 -16.28 -7.59
C PRO A 51 2.05 -17.33 -7.23
N GLY A 52 1.57 -18.52 -6.82
CA GLY A 52 2.42 -19.65 -6.49
C GLY A 52 3.25 -19.51 -5.21
N VAL A 53 2.95 -18.54 -4.36
CA VAL A 53 3.56 -18.45 -3.02
C VAL A 53 3.36 -19.76 -2.27
N LYS A 54 4.44 -20.29 -1.67
CA LYS A 54 4.39 -21.54 -0.91
C LYS A 54 4.11 -21.31 0.57
N VAL A 55 4.64 -20.22 1.11
CA VAL A 55 4.49 -19.82 2.49
C VAL A 55 4.38 -18.30 2.53
N VAL A 56 3.32 -17.79 3.12
CA VAL A 56 3.13 -16.35 3.33
C VAL A 56 3.95 -15.91 4.53
N ARG A 57 4.96 -15.06 4.30
CA ARG A 57 5.95 -14.67 5.31
C ARG A 57 5.53 -13.46 6.14
N GLY A 58 4.58 -12.68 5.65
CA GLY A 58 4.06 -11.48 6.30
C GLY A 58 2.85 -10.95 5.57
N VAL A 59 2.23 -9.90 6.12
CA VAL A 59 1.10 -9.20 5.50
C VAL A 59 1.40 -7.71 5.42
N ILE A 60 1.30 -7.13 4.22
CA ILE A 60 1.34 -5.68 4.03
C ILE A 60 -0.10 -5.18 4.09
N VAL A 61 -0.40 -4.32 5.05
CA VAL A 61 -1.75 -3.87 5.38
C VAL A 61 -1.91 -2.41 5.00
N HIS A 62 -2.94 -2.10 4.23
CA HIS A 62 -3.34 -0.73 3.92
C HIS A 62 -4.63 -0.36 4.65
N GLN A 63 -4.58 0.72 5.45
CA GLN A 63 -5.72 1.32 6.10
C GLN A 63 -5.74 2.82 5.81
N HIS A 64 -6.60 3.25 4.91
CA HIS A 64 -6.85 4.67 4.66
C HIS A 64 -7.67 5.30 5.79
N GLY A 65 -7.91 6.61 5.67
CA GLY A 65 -8.61 7.40 6.67
C GLY A 65 -10.11 7.22 6.65
N CYS A 66 -10.82 8.30 7.00
CA CYS A 66 -12.26 8.33 7.15
C CYS A 66 -12.95 8.75 5.85
N GLY A 67 -14.12 8.19 5.59
CA GLY A 67 -15.02 8.56 4.49
C GLY A 67 -14.99 7.59 3.31
N ASP A 68 -16.06 7.63 2.51
CA ASP A 68 -16.35 6.65 1.44
C ASP A 68 -15.25 6.55 0.37
N GLY A 69 -14.58 7.66 0.05
CA GLY A 69 -13.47 7.64 -0.89
C GLY A 69 -12.27 6.87 -0.35
N ALA A 70 -11.96 7.06 0.94
CA ALA A 70 -10.89 6.37 1.63
C ALA A 70 -11.16 4.86 1.71
N GLU A 71 -12.40 4.45 1.92
CA GLU A 71 -12.81 3.05 1.93
C GLU A 71 -12.47 2.35 0.61
N ARG A 72 -12.86 2.94 -0.52
CA ARG A 72 -12.55 2.37 -1.85
C ARG A 72 -11.06 2.29 -2.11
N GLY A 73 -10.31 3.33 -1.78
CA GLY A 73 -8.85 3.37 -1.94
C GLY A 73 -8.15 2.31 -1.08
N SER A 74 -8.64 2.10 0.13
CA SER A 74 -8.10 1.10 1.04
C SER A 74 -8.26 -0.33 0.50
N LEU A 75 -9.46 -0.68 0.05
CA LEU A 75 -9.73 -2.00 -0.54
C LEU A 75 -8.96 -2.23 -1.85
N ALA A 76 -8.88 -1.19 -2.69
CA ALA A 76 -8.14 -1.25 -3.96
C ALA A 76 -6.62 -1.44 -3.78
N ALA A 77 -6.08 -1.30 -2.57
CA ALA A 77 -4.68 -1.61 -2.29
C ALA A 77 -4.30 -3.03 -2.69
N ALA A 78 -5.18 -4.01 -2.49
CA ALA A 78 -4.95 -5.40 -2.88
C ALA A 78 -4.79 -5.59 -4.41
N GLU A 79 -5.15 -4.60 -5.21
CA GLU A 79 -5.05 -4.61 -6.67
C GLU A 79 -3.89 -3.74 -7.19
N ASP A 80 -3.21 -2.99 -6.32
CA ASP A 80 -2.15 -2.06 -6.70
C ASP A 80 -0.86 -2.79 -7.10
N LEU A 81 -0.43 -2.63 -8.35
CA LEU A 81 0.73 -3.33 -8.91
C LEU A 81 2.05 -2.99 -8.22
N HIS A 82 2.22 -1.76 -7.73
CA HIS A 82 3.45 -1.37 -7.04
C HIS A 82 3.55 -2.03 -5.66
N TRP A 83 2.45 -2.05 -4.91
CA TRP A 83 2.37 -2.77 -3.64
C TRP A 83 2.42 -4.28 -3.81
N ARG A 84 1.82 -4.84 -4.88
CA ARG A 84 1.96 -6.26 -5.24
C ARG A 84 3.41 -6.65 -5.54
N ALA A 85 4.17 -5.79 -6.24
CA ALA A 85 5.59 -6.07 -6.50
C ALA A 85 6.42 -6.17 -5.21
N LEU A 86 6.15 -5.31 -4.22
CA LEU A 86 6.77 -5.40 -2.90
C LEU A 86 6.37 -6.68 -2.16
N ALA A 87 5.07 -6.99 -2.14
CA ALA A 87 4.55 -8.18 -1.49
C ALA A 87 5.13 -9.46 -2.11
N GLU A 88 5.20 -9.54 -3.43
CA GLU A 88 5.78 -10.66 -4.16
C GLU A 88 7.27 -10.86 -3.86
N LYS A 89 8.05 -9.77 -3.85
CA LYS A 89 9.49 -9.81 -3.53
C LYS A 89 9.77 -10.50 -2.20
N HIS A 90 8.92 -10.28 -1.20
CA HIS A 90 9.11 -10.80 0.16
C HIS A 90 8.27 -12.04 0.48
N GLY A 91 7.46 -12.53 -0.45
CA GLY A 91 6.51 -13.61 -0.19
C GLY A 91 5.43 -13.23 0.82
N CYS A 92 5.00 -11.97 0.81
CA CYS A 92 3.97 -11.43 1.70
C CYS A 92 2.60 -11.40 1.02
N ALA A 93 1.53 -11.46 1.79
CA ALA A 93 0.20 -11.09 1.34
C ALA A 93 0.05 -9.56 1.30
N LEU A 94 -0.87 -9.06 0.47
CA LEU A 94 -1.27 -7.66 0.44
C LEU A 94 -2.74 -7.55 0.85
N LEU A 95 -3.03 -6.75 1.87
CA LEU A 95 -4.35 -6.64 2.48
C LEU A 95 -4.84 -5.19 2.47
N GLY A 96 -5.94 -4.93 1.77
CA GLY A 96 -6.70 -3.70 1.89
C GLY A 96 -7.81 -3.85 2.94
N THR A 97 -7.97 -2.87 3.82
CA THR A 97 -8.97 -2.90 4.90
C THR A 97 -9.85 -1.67 4.85
N SER A 98 -11.16 -1.83 5.14
CA SER A 98 -12.12 -0.73 5.15
C SER A 98 -13.17 -0.93 6.24
N TYR A 99 -13.59 0.18 6.85
CA TYR A 99 -14.61 0.21 7.89
C TYR A 99 -15.71 1.22 7.53
N ARG A 100 -16.92 0.72 7.25
CA ARG A 100 -18.08 1.53 6.88
C ARG A 100 -18.80 2.05 8.11
N ALA A 101 -18.36 3.17 8.63
CA ALA A 101 -18.87 3.73 9.87
C ALA A 101 -19.99 4.79 9.67
N GLY A 102 -20.37 5.11 8.44
CA GLY A 102 -21.41 6.11 8.15
C GLY A 102 -21.07 7.46 8.79
N ASP A 103 -22.04 8.09 9.42
CA ASP A 103 -21.92 9.41 10.08
C ASP A 103 -20.93 9.43 11.27
N HIS A 104 -20.59 8.26 11.82
CA HIS A 104 -19.62 8.14 12.91
C HIS A 104 -18.16 8.18 12.44
N HIS A 105 -17.93 8.13 11.13
CA HIS A 105 -16.61 8.17 10.52
C HIS A 105 -15.58 7.26 11.22
N CYS A 106 -14.40 7.80 11.56
CA CYS A 106 -13.35 7.03 12.22
C CYS A 106 -13.63 6.67 13.69
N ALA A 107 -14.54 7.34 14.37
CA ALA A 107 -14.75 7.13 15.81
C ALA A 107 -15.16 5.69 16.18
N ALA A 108 -15.76 4.97 15.23
CA ALA A 108 -16.20 3.59 15.43
C ALA A 108 -15.06 2.58 15.40
N TRP A 109 -13.93 2.88 14.71
CA TRP A 109 -12.92 1.87 14.38
C TRP A 109 -11.47 2.30 14.55
N ALA A 110 -11.16 3.62 14.48
CA ALA A 110 -9.77 4.08 14.51
C ALA A 110 -9.07 3.81 15.85
N ASP A 111 -9.82 3.66 16.92
CA ASP A 111 -9.33 3.04 18.15
C ASP A 111 -9.51 1.52 18.06
N PRO A 112 -8.43 0.74 17.93
CA PRO A 112 -8.50 -0.72 17.78
C PRO A 112 -9.24 -1.42 18.91
N ARG A 113 -9.23 -0.84 20.12
CA ARG A 113 -9.90 -1.39 21.32
C ARG A 113 -11.43 -1.39 21.19
N ARG A 114 -11.99 -0.66 20.23
CA ARG A 114 -13.43 -0.63 19.91
C ARG A 114 -13.85 -1.75 18.97
N GLY A 115 -13.07 -2.83 18.87
CA GLY A 115 -13.40 -4.05 18.16
C GLY A 115 -12.72 -4.21 16.79
N SER A 116 -12.14 -3.15 16.19
CA SER A 116 -11.46 -3.28 14.90
C SER A 116 -10.21 -4.16 14.97
N HIS A 117 -9.47 -4.17 16.10
CA HIS A 117 -8.37 -5.12 16.36
C HIS A 117 -8.87 -6.57 16.33
N ALA A 118 -9.90 -6.88 17.11
CA ALA A 118 -10.44 -8.25 17.19
C ALA A 118 -10.98 -8.72 15.83
N THR A 119 -11.65 -7.82 15.08
CA THR A 119 -12.18 -8.11 13.74
C THR A 119 -11.06 -8.32 12.72
N PHE A 120 -9.98 -7.51 12.78
CA PHE A 120 -8.79 -7.69 11.95
C PHE A 120 -8.11 -9.05 12.21
N LEU A 121 -7.91 -9.43 13.46
CA LEU A 121 -7.34 -10.74 13.80
C LEU A 121 -8.24 -11.90 13.36
N ARG A 122 -9.56 -11.71 13.43
CA ARG A 122 -10.52 -12.67 12.90
C ARG A 122 -10.36 -12.80 11.39
N ALA A 123 -10.30 -11.69 10.66
CA ALA A 123 -10.12 -11.71 9.21
C ALA A 123 -8.86 -12.46 8.78
N LEU A 124 -7.73 -12.28 9.49
CA LEU A 124 -6.51 -13.03 9.21
C LEU A 124 -6.68 -14.54 9.42
N ARG A 125 -7.44 -14.97 10.46
CA ARG A 125 -7.72 -16.41 10.67
C ARG A 125 -8.62 -16.97 9.57
N ASP A 126 -9.69 -16.24 9.22
CA ASP A 126 -10.64 -16.69 8.21
C ASP A 126 -9.96 -16.75 6.82
N PHE A 127 -9.11 -15.76 6.45
CA PHE A 127 -8.26 -15.85 5.25
C PHE A 127 -7.25 -16.99 5.29
N ALA A 128 -6.67 -17.29 6.45
CA ALA A 128 -5.74 -18.41 6.60
C ALA A 128 -6.43 -19.74 6.27
N GLU A 129 -7.69 -19.90 6.68
CA GLU A 129 -8.49 -21.09 6.37
C GLU A 129 -8.90 -21.13 4.90
N GLU A 130 -9.49 -20.04 4.36
CA GLU A 130 -9.97 -19.97 2.98
C GLU A 130 -8.87 -20.11 1.93
N SER A 131 -7.72 -19.47 2.16
CA SER A 131 -6.59 -19.53 1.25
C SER A 131 -5.75 -20.79 1.37
N ARG A 132 -5.93 -21.59 2.43
CA ARG A 132 -5.08 -22.72 2.81
C ARG A 132 -3.63 -22.33 3.13
N HIS A 133 -3.46 -21.12 3.63
CA HIS A 133 -2.21 -20.58 4.14
C HIS A 133 -2.33 -20.31 5.65
N PRO A 134 -2.27 -21.37 6.49
CA PRO A 134 -2.54 -21.25 7.94
C PRO A 134 -1.61 -20.27 8.64
N GLU A 135 -0.44 -20.01 8.08
CA GLU A 135 0.53 -19.05 8.61
C GLU A 135 0.01 -17.60 8.62
N ILE A 136 -0.94 -17.23 7.77
CA ILE A 136 -1.51 -15.86 7.71
C ILE A 136 -2.09 -15.45 9.07
N ALA A 137 -2.71 -16.39 9.79
CA ALA A 137 -3.30 -16.12 11.11
C ALA A 137 -2.29 -15.53 12.11
N GLN A 138 -1.02 -15.89 12.00
CA GLN A 138 0.07 -15.44 12.89
C GLN A 138 1.17 -14.64 12.18
N ALA A 139 1.03 -14.37 10.89
CA ALA A 139 2.02 -13.65 10.11
C ALA A 139 2.28 -12.25 10.68
N PRO A 140 3.53 -11.77 10.63
CA PRO A 140 3.86 -10.39 11.02
C PRO A 140 3.38 -9.39 9.96
N TRP A 141 3.29 -8.10 10.34
CA TRP A 141 2.66 -7.04 9.53
C TRP A 141 3.58 -5.87 9.21
N CYS A 142 3.46 -5.32 8.00
CA CYS A 142 3.76 -3.93 7.72
C CYS A 142 2.43 -3.16 7.71
N LEU A 143 2.30 -2.12 8.53
CA LEU A 143 1.07 -1.32 8.61
C LEU A 143 1.27 0.02 7.91
N TRP A 144 0.59 0.23 6.79
CA TRP A 144 0.49 1.54 6.15
C TRP A 144 -0.85 2.17 6.53
N GLY A 145 -0.81 3.30 7.22
CA GLY A 145 -2.01 4.01 7.66
C GLY A 145 -2.01 5.47 7.21
N HIS A 146 -3.18 5.98 6.76
CA HIS A 146 -3.41 7.39 6.44
C HIS A 146 -4.50 7.98 7.33
N SER A 147 -4.31 9.18 7.89
CA SER A 147 -5.30 9.91 8.69
C SER A 147 -5.83 9.05 9.86
N GLY A 148 -7.11 8.73 9.91
CA GLY A 148 -7.67 7.77 10.88
C GLY A 148 -7.04 6.38 10.81
N GLY A 149 -6.57 5.95 9.64
CA GLY A 149 -5.80 4.71 9.49
C GLY A 149 -4.40 4.80 10.11
N ALA A 150 -3.76 5.97 10.07
CA ALA A 150 -2.49 6.18 10.77
C ALA A 150 -2.70 6.21 12.31
N TRP A 151 -3.82 6.77 12.75
CA TRP A 151 -4.25 6.65 14.14
C TRP A 151 -4.37 5.20 14.57
N TRP A 152 -5.14 4.41 13.80
CA TRP A 152 -5.29 2.96 14.02
C TRP A 152 -3.95 2.23 14.01
N ALA A 153 -3.11 2.46 13.00
CA ALA A 153 -1.82 1.79 12.86
C ALA A 153 -0.85 2.08 14.02
N SER A 154 -0.84 3.33 14.54
CA SER A 154 -0.01 3.71 15.67
C SER A 154 -0.44 3.01 16.98
N MET A 155 -1.75 2.82 17.17
CA MET A 155 -2.28 2.08 18.33
C MET A 155 -2.09 0.57 18.18
N MET A 156 -2.24 0.02 16.96
CA MET A 156 -1.93 -1.39 16.67
C MET A 156 -0.47 -1.72 16.98
N LEU A 157 0.46 -0.80 16.69
CA LEU A 157 1.86 -0.95 17.07
C LEU A 157 2.04 -1.06 18.60
N ALA A 158 1.30 -0.27 19.37
CA ALA A 158 1.39 -0.34 20.83
C ALA A 158 0.76 -1.62 21.41
N LEU A 159 -0.29 -2.14 20.77
CA LEU A 159 -0.99 -3.36 21.22
C LEU A 159 -0.25 -4.65 20.80
N GLU A 160 0.36 -4.67 19.62
CA GLU A 160 0.95 -5.88 19.01
C GLU A 160 2.36 -5.63 18.45
N PRO A 161 3.30 -5.07 19.24
CA PRO A 161 4.62 -4.68 18.74
C PRO A 161 5.41 -5.87 18.15
N ASP A 162 5.25 -7.06 18.70
CA ASP A 162 5.98 -8.26 18.30
C ASP A 162 5.53 -8.80 16.93
N ARG A 163 4.36 -8.35 16.44
CA ARG A 163 3.86 -8.67 15.12
C ARG A 163 4.15 -7.58 14.08
N CYS A 164 4.60 -6.40 14.49
CA CYS A 164 4.88 -5.29 13.57
C CYS A 164 6.29 -5.38 13.00
N VAL A 165 6.41 -5.59 11.68
CA VAL A 165 7.68 -5.46 10.95
C VAL A 165 8.08 -4.01 10.85
N ALA A 166 7.15 -3.15 10.41
CA ALA A 166 7.33 -1.71 10.28
C ALA A 166 5.96 -1.01 10.21
N VAL A 167 5.93 0.30 10.52
CA VAL A 167 4.70 1.11 10.49
C VAL A 167 4.94 2.41 9.74
N TRP A 168 4.01 2.75 8.86
CA TRP A 168 3.94 4.01 8.13
C TRP A 168 2.75 4.83 8.61
N LEU A 169 3.03 6.05 9.10
CA LEU A 169 2.03 6.98 9.63
C LEU A 169 1.87 8.17 8.69
N ARG A 170 0.96 8.07 7.73
CA ARG A 170 0.64 9.17 6.84
C ARG A 170 -0.38 10.09 7.47
N SER A 171 0.03 11.33 7.77
CA SER A 171 -0.88 12.42 8.19
C SER A 171 -1.75 12.07 9.41
N GLY A 172 -1.19 11.40 10.42
CA GLY A 172 -1.90 11.06 11.64
C GLY A 172 -1.08 10.22 12.62
N SER A 173 -1.47 10.29 13.89
CA SER A 173 -0.97 9.44 14.97
C SER A 173 -1.91 9.58 16.18
N ALA A 174 -2.08 8.52 16.95
CA ALA A 174 -2.78 8.57 18.24
C ALA A 174 -1.94 9.23 19.33
N TYR A 175 -0.65 9.40 19.11
CA TYR A 175 0.33 9.93 20.06
C TYR A 175 0.78 11.32 19.58
N GLY A 176 0.62 12.32 20.44
CA GLY A 176 0.99 13.68 20.13
C GLY A 176 0.28 14.63 21.09
N SER A 177 0.88 15.80 21.34
CA SER A 177 0.40 16.76 22.34
C SER A 177 -0.97 17.37 22.03
N ALA A 178 -1.35 17.45 20.75
CA ALA A 178 -2.61 17.99 20.27
C ALA A 178 -3.63 16.93 19.89
N SER A 179 -3.52 15.70 20.45
CA SER A 179 -4.38 14.57 20.11
C SER A 179 -5.87 14.91 20.28
N GLN A 180 -6.54 15.24 19.18
CA GLN A 180 -7.98 15.40 19.05
C GLN A 180 -8.53 14.44 17.98
N GLY A 181 -8.00 13.25 17.96
CA GLY A 181 -8.37 12.23 16.99
C GLY A 181 -9.73 11.60 17.28
N PRO A 182 -10.13 10.67 16.42
CA PRO A 182 -11.45 10.05 16.44
C PRO A 182 -11.65 9.04 17.58
N GLY A 183 -10.62 8.70 18.35
CA GLY A 183 -10.67 7.72 19.44
C GLY A 183 -10.79 8.34 20.83
N ASP A 184 -10.60 7.52 21.87
CA ASP A 184 -10.48 8.01 23.24
C ASP A 184 -9.20 8.86 23.39
N LYS A 185 -9.24 9.79 24.34
CA LYS A 185 -8.14 10.74 24.55
C LYS A 185 -6.87 10.09 25.10
N ASP A 186 -6.98 8.84 25.63
CA ASP A 186 -5.89 8.09 26.25
C ASP A 186 -5.54 6.88 25.38
N PRO A 187 -4.63 7.01 24.39
CA PRO A 187 -4.13 5.86 23.65
C PRO A 187 -3.40 4.88 24.59
N PRO A 188 -3.25 3.59 24.20
CA PRO A 188 -2.46 2.64 24.97
C PRO A 188 -1.05 3.17 25.23
N GLU A 189 -0.49 2.85 26.40
CA GLU A 189 0.91 3.14 26.68
C GLU A 189 1.80 2.45 25.63
N VAL A 190 2.83 3.17 25.17
CA VAL A 190 3.78 2.63 24.17
C VAL A 190 4.80 1.76 24.88
N PRO A 191 4.77 0.43 24.74
CA PRO A 191 5.74 -0.44 25.40
C PRO A 191 7.15 -0.25 24.76
N VAL A 192 8.18 -0.58 25.52
CA VAL A 192 9.58 -0.46 25.05
C VAL A 192 9.83 -1.29 23.80
N THR A 193 9.15 -2.41 23.62
CA THR A 193 9.22 -3.26 22.42
C THR A 193 8.73 -2.53 21.18
N ALA A 194 7.68 -1.70 21.27
CA ALA A 194 7.19 -0.88 20.16
C ALA A 194 8.21 0.17 19.70
N LEU A 195 9.05 0.69 20.61
CA LEU A 195 10.11 1.63 20.25
C LEU A 195 11.23 1.01 19.40
N ARG A 196 11.32 -0.32 19.37
CA ARG A 196 12.27 -1.08 18.53
C ARG A 196 11.74 -1.40 17.13
N VAL A 197 10.48 -1.11 16.88
CA VAL A 197 9.87 -1.29 15.56
C VAL A 197 10.16 -0.05 14.70
N PRO A 198 10.62 -0.22 13.44
CA PRO A 198 10.78 0.89 12.52
C PRO A 198 9.47 1.60 12.23
N VAL A 199 9.46 2.92 12.37
CA VAL A 199 8.30 3.77 12.08
C VAL A 199 8.70 4.92 11.16
N MET A 200 7.86 5.23 10.17
CA MET A 200 7.99 6.42 9.35
C MET A 200 6.80 7.35 9.60
N ALA A 201 7.07 8.52 10.16
CA ALA A 201 6.11 9.61 10.32
C ALA A 201 6.13 10.50 9.07
N ASN A 202 5.04 10.53 8.30
CA ASN A 202 4.98 11.15 6.97
C ASN A 202 3.79 12.11 6.82
N PRO A 203 3.82 13.33 7.38
CA PRO A 203 2.77 14.30 7.13
C PRO A 203 2.94 15.01 5.79
N GLY A 204 1.88 15.64 5.28
CA GLY A 204 1.97 16.60 4.19
C GLY A 204 2.41 17.97 4.69
N SER A 205 3.40 18.61 4.03
CA SER A 205 3.92 19.91 4.48
C SER A 205 2.87 21.01 4.47
N LYS A 206 1.90 20.96 3.56
CA LYS A 206 0.80 21.94 3.44
C LYS A 206 -0.22 21.82 4.57
N GLU A 207 -0.25 20.71 5.32
CA GLU A 207 -1.12 20.57 6.49
C GLU A 207 -0.82 21.62 7.57
N ARG A 208 0.43 22.11 7.68
CA ARG A 208 0.81 23.10 8.67
C ARG A 208 -0.05 24.35 8.64
N ASP A 209 -0.43 24.76 7.44
CA ASP A 209 -1.18 25.99 7.18
C ASP A 209 -2.69 25.73 6.97
N ASP A 210 -3.11 24.47 7.00
CA ASP A 210 -4.51 24.06 6.86
C ASP A 210 -5.23 24.11 8.21
N HIS A 211 -6.28 24.93 8.30
CA HIS A 211 -7.05 25.12 9.55
C HIS A 211 -7.71 23.83 10.06
N ARG A 212 -8.01 22.88 9.18
CA ARG A 212 -8.64 21.59 9.52
C ARG A 212 -7.61 20.53 9.90
N PHE A 213 -6.46 20.51 9.22
CA PHE A 213 -5.52 19.39 9.30
C PHE A 213 -4.17 19.72 9.95
N ARG A 214 -3.94 20.96 10.40
CA ARG A 214 -2.69 21.34 11.11
C ARG A 214 -2.37 20.46 12.30
N THR A 215 -3.40 19.93 12.99
CA THR A 215 -3.21 19.02 14.12
C THR A 215 -2.69 17.65 13.67
N SER A 216 -3.01 17.19 12.46
CA SER A 216 -2.44 15.95 11.90
C SER A 216 -0.93 16.09 11.71
N TYR A 217 -0.47 17.22 11.19
CA TYR A 217 0.95 17.51 11.05
C TYR A 217 1.65 17.57 12.41
N SER A 218 1.13 18.38 13.35
CA SER A 218 1.75 18.56 14.67
C SER A 218 1.78 17.26 15.46
N ASN A 219 0.70 16.49 15.51
CA ASN A 219 0.67 15.19 16.17
C ASN A 219 1.72 14.20 15.60
N THR A 220 1.84 14.16 14.28
CA THR A 220 2.83 13.31 13.62
C THR A 220 4.26 13.73 13.99
N LEU A 221 4.54 15.05 14.04
CA LEU A 221 5.82 15.60 14.43
C LEU A 221 6.12 15.38 15.93
N ASP A 222 5.13 15.58 16.79
CA ASP A 222 5.28 15.36 18.23
C ASP A 222 5.51 13.89 18.55
N THR A 223 4.77 12.97 17.87
CA THR A 223 5.04 11.53 17.97
C THR A 223 6.48 11.20 17.61
N PHE A 224 7.00 11.77 16.50
CA PHE A 224 8.40 11.60 16.14
C PHE A 224 9.34 12.07 17.27
N ARG A 225 9.15 13.28 17.77
CA ARG A 225 10.02 13.88 18.79
C ARG A 225 10.01 13.08 20.08
N ASP A 226 8.81 12.76 20.58
CA ASP A 226 8.65 12.04 21.87
C ASP A 226 9.22 10.63 21.81
N TRP A 227 8.97 9.92 20.71
CA TRP A 227 9.47 8.56 20.55
C TRP A 227 10.97 8.54 20.26
N ARG A 228 11.43 9.49 19.43
CA ARG A 228 12.87 9.57 19.13
C ARG A 228 13.70 9.90 20.36
N ALA A 229 13.23 10.79 21.23
CA ALA A 229 13.86 11.09 22.51
C ALA A 229 13.97 9.85 23.43
N LYS A 230 13.07 8.88 23.29
CA LYS A 230 13.09 7.59 23.99
C LYS A 230 13.92 6.52 23.28
N GLY A 231 14.64 6.87 22.19
CA GLY A 231 15.49 5.95 21.43
C GLY A 231 14.78 5.12 20.36
N SER A 232 13.52 5.44 20.03
CA SER A 232 12.75 4.73 19.00
C SER A 232 13.44 4.76 17.63
N LEU A 233 13.21 3.73 16.84
CA LEU A 233 13.60 3.60 15.44
C LEU A 233 12.62 4.36 14.53
N ILE A 234 12.36 5.63 14.83
CA ILE A 234 11.41 6.45 14.10
C ILE A 234 12.11 7.45 13.18
N ALA A 235 11.58 7.54 11.96
CA ALA A 235 11.93 8.54 10.96
C ALA A 235 10.83 9.59 10.81
N PHE A 236 11.19 10.74 10.23
CA PHE A 236 10.26 11.79 9.84
C PHE A 236 10.55 12.24 8.41
N ALA A 237 9.53 12.26 7.56
CA ALA A 237 9.64 12.65 6.17
C ALA A 237 8.40 13.43 5.74
N ALA A 238 8.38 14.75 5.91
CA ALA A 238 7.27 15.56 5.42
C ALA A 238 7.24 15.58 3.88
N ASP A 239 6.09 15.27 3.29
CA ASP A 239 5.89 15.38 1.85
C ASP A 239 5.76 16.86 1.45
N PRO A 240 6.69 17.43 0.65
CA PRO A 240 6.72 18.85 0.36
C PRO A 240 5.59 19.32 -0.58
N ARG A 241 4.91 18.41 -1.28
CA ARG A 241 3.91 18.72 -2.31
C ARG A 241 2.47 18.57 -1.84
N SER A 242 2.22 17.80 -0.80
CA SER A 242 0.87 17.41 -0.39
C SER A 242 0.37 18.11 0.86
N GLY A 243 -0.94 18.11 1.02
CA GLY A 243 -1.68 18.40 2.24
C GLY A 243 -2.09 17.11 2.95
N HIS A 244 -3.37 17.03 3.34
CA HIS A 244 -3.95 15.85 3.99
C HIS A 244 -4.39 14.77 3.00
N ASP A 245 -3.68 14.66 1.92
CA ASP A 245 -3.81 13.59 0.92
C ASP A 245 -2.60 12.65 1.01
N CYS A 246 -2.65 11.53 0.33
CA CYS A 246 -1.54 10.57 0.36
C CYS A 246 -0.29 11.03 -0.40
N GLY A 247 -0.46 11.96 -1.34
CA GLY A 247 0.64 12.54 -2.12
C GLY A 247 1.53 11.50 -2.77
N GLY A 248 2.83 11.70 -2.63
CA GLY A 248 3.87 10.81 -3.12
C GLY A 248 4.32 9.75 -2.10
N SER A 249 3.54 9.48 -1.04
CA SER A 249 3.97 8.63 0.10
C SER A 249 4.53 7.28 -0.33
N ARG A 250 3.96 6.63 -1.36
CA ARG A 250 4.42 5.31 -1.85
C ARG A 250 5.88 5.29 -2.30
N TYR A 251 6.40 6.40 -2.85
CA TYR A 251 7.77 6.46 -3.33
C TYR A 251 8.81 6.31 -2.21
N LEU A 252 8.43 6.62 -0.97
CA LEU A 252 9.29 6.35 0.17
C LEU A 252 8.79 5.18 1.02
N ALA A 253 7.47 4.91 1.05
CA ALA A 253 6.90 3.81 1.83
C ALA A 253 7.31 2.44 1.29
N VAL A 254 7.32 2.25 -0.04
CA VAL A 254 7.73 0.99 -0.67
C VAL A 254 9.20 0.67 -0.33
N PRO A 255 10.20 1.54 -0.57
CA PRO A 255 11.59 1.24 -0.18
C PRO A 255 11.79 1.15 1.33
N PHE A 256 11.01 1.86 2.16
CA PHE A 256 11.07 1.73 3.61
C PHE A 256 10.61 0.33 4.07
N PHE A 257 9.47 -0.13 3.58
CA PHE A 257 9.00 -1.48 3.91
C PHE A 257 9.90 -2.56 3.31
N ASP A 258 10.46 -2.35 2.11
CA ASP A 258 11.42 -3.26 1.49
C ASP A 258 12.64 -3.47 2.39
N ALA A 259 13.27 -2.40 2.88
CA ALA A 259 14.41 -2.45 3.80
C ALA A 259 14.05 -3.14 5.13
N CYS A 260 12.87 -2.82 5.69
CA CYS A 260 12.43 -3.40 6.96
C CYS A 260 12.06 -4.88 6.83
N LEU A 261 11.36 -5.29 5.77
CA LEU A 261 11.03 -6.69 5.49
C LEU A 261 12.31 -7.52 5.28
N ALA A 262 13.25 -7.01 4.48
CA ALA A 262 14.52 -7.67 4.23
C ALA A 262 15.34 -7.88 5.52
N ALA A 263 15.30 -6.91 6.44
CA ALA A 263 16.07 -6.96 7.67
C ALA A 263 15.40 -7.81 8.76
N ARG A 264 14.08 -7.76 8.88
CA ARG A 264 13.38 -8.27 10.07
C ARG A 264 12.65 -9.60 9.86
N LEU A 265 12.23 -9.95 8.63
CA LEU A 265 11.60 -11.25 8.42
C LEU A 265 12.58 -12.38 8.72
N PRO A 266 12.20 -13.36 9.59
CA PRO A 266 13.04 -14.50 9.87
C PRO A 266 13.11 -15.44 8.65
N GLU A 267 14.17 -16.24 8.56
CA GLU A 267 14.29 -17.27 7.51
C GLU A 267 13.27 -18.39 7.71
N GLN A 268 13.09 -18.79 8.97
CA GLN A 268 12.10 -19.80 9.34
C GLN A 268 10.77 -19.11 9.65
N ASN A 269 9.72 -19.52 8.95
CA ASN A 269 8.37 -19.02 9.20
C ASN A 269 7.90 -19.32 10.62
N GLY A 270 7.21 -18.34 11.25
CA GLY A 270 6.74 -18.44 12.63
C GLY A 270 7.80 -18.15 13.71
N ALA A 271 9.07 -17.96 13.33
CA ALA A 271 10.06 -17.45 14.27
C ALA A 271 9.85 -15.95 14.57
N MET A 272 10.41 -15.47 15.69
CA MET A 272 10.34 -14.05 16.05
C MET A 272 11.00 -13.15 15.00
N LEU A 273 10.48 -11.95 14.86
CA LEU A 273 11.08 -10.91 14.03
C LEU A 273 12.51 -10.60 14.49
N LYS A 274 13.43 -10.47 13.54
CA LYS A 274 14.81 -10.03 13.83
C LYS A 274 14.81 -8.56 14.27
N GLU A 275 15.79 -8.18 15.08
CA GLU A 275 16.05 -6.77 15.36
C GLU A 275 16.65 -6.08 14.14
N MET A 276 16.46 -4.76 14.04
CA MET A 276 17.12 -3.97 13.01
C MET A 276 18.63 -3.94 13.26
N PRO A 277 19.47 -4.15 12.21
CA PRO A 277 20.91 -4.12 12.35
C PRO A 277 21.41 -2.69 12.63
N ALA A 278 21.82 -2.44 13.88
CA ALA A 278 22.21 -1.11 14.34
C ALA A 278 23.40 -0.53 13.55
N GLU A 279 24.31 -1.37 13.09
CA GLU A 279 25.49 -1.01 12.30
C GLU A 279 25.16 -0.47 10.90
N LYS A 280 23.97 -0.81 10.37
CA LYS A 280 23.48 -0.31 9.07
C LYS A 280 22.72 1.00 9.17
N ALA A 281 22.36 1.42 10.38
CA ALA A 281 21.52 2.59 10.60
C ALA A 281 22.21 3.90 10.18
N TRP A 282 21.40 4.79 9.63
CA TRP A 282 21.77 6.16 9.26
C TRP A 282 20.95 7.16 10.06
N LEU A 283 21.52 8.34 10.28
CA LEU A 283 20.86 9.45 10.95
C LEU A 283 20.91 10.70 10.07
N ALA A 284 19.84 11.49 10.12
CA ALA A 284 19.75 12.76 9.42
C ALA A 284 19.15 13.85 10.32
N PRO A 285 19.51 15.13 10.14
CA PRO A 285 18.85 16.24 10.82
C PRO A 285 17.36 16.32 10.43
N LEU A 286 16.48 16.57 11.40
CA LEU A 286 15.01 16.59 11.20
C LEU A 286 14.56 17.53 10.06
N HIS A 287 15.18 18.70 9.93
CA HIS A 287 14.79 19.76 8.98
C HIS A 287 15.56 19.72 7.65
N GLY A 288 16.04 18.54 7.30
CA GLY A 288 16.89 18.36 6.10
C GLY A 288 18.37 18.52 6.41
N GLY A 289 19.19 18.01 5.51
CA GLY A 289 20.64 17.96 5.65
C GLY A 289 21.19 16.61 5.16
N THR A 290 22.48 16.44 5.29
CA THR A 290 23.15 15.22 4.84
C THR A 290 22.94 14.10 5.85
N ALA A 291 22.33 13.01 5.43
CA ALA A 291 22.27 11.78 6.21
C ALA A 291 23.68 11.17 6.32
N GLN A 292 24.02 10.58 7.47
CA GLN A 292 25.30 9.97 7.77
C GLN A 292 25.10 8.61 8.45
N PRO A 293 26.05 7.68 8.33
CA PRO A 293 26.04 6.49 9.17
C PRO A 293 25.86 6.85 10.64
N ALA A 294 25.05 6.13 11.38
CA ALA A 294 24.74 6.46 12.78
C ALA A 294 25.99 6.51 13.69
N ALA A 295 27.03 5.74 13.37
CA ALA A 295 28.30 5.77 14.07
C ALA A 295 29.06 7.09 13.84
N ALA A 296 28.94 7.71 12.65
CA ALA A 296 29.63 8.94 12.25
C ALA A 296 28.82 10.21 12.51
N PHE A 297 27.54 10.10 12.87
CA PHE A 297 26.67 11.25 13.09
C PHE A 297 27.08 12.03 14.35
N THR A 298 27.41 13.31 14.18
CA THR A 298 27.92 14.18 15.25
C THR A 298 26.84 15.03 15.93
N GLY A 299 25.62 15.07 15.35
CA GLY A 299 24.49 15.80 15.93
C GLY A 299 23.82 15.06 17.09
N ASP A 300 22.75 15.66 17.62
CA ASP A 300 21.92 15.01 18.63
C ASP A 300 21.18 13.80 18.06
N LYS A 301 21.61 12.60 18.45
CA LYS A 301 21.03 11.34 17.99
C LYS A 301 19.60 11.12 18.48
N THR A 302 19.19 11.79 19.57
CA THR A 302 17.84 11.67 20.13
C THR A 302 16.81 12.58 19.45
N ALA A 303 17.28 13.51 18.61
CA ALA A 303 16.46 14.39 17.79
C ALA A 303 16.60 14.13 16.29
N ALA A 304 17.50 13.22 15.90
CA ALA A 304 17.78 12.91 14.50
C ALA A 304 16.79 11.90 13.91
N VAL A 305 16.45 12.05 12.63
CA VAL A 305 15.69 11.07 11.86
C VAL A 305 16.50 9.77 11.78
N TRP A 306 15.90 8.65 12.17
CA TRP A 306 16.51 7.34 12.05
C TRP A 306 16.14 6.70 10.70
N LEU A 307 17.08 6.07 10.03
CA LEU A 307 16.90 5.42 8.73
C LEU A 307 17.57 4.04 8.77
N PRO A 308 16.95 2.99 8.21
CA PRO A 308 17.42 1.61 8.32
C PRO A 308 18.75 1.34 7.64
N ASP A 309 19.04 2.04 6.53
CA ASP A 309 20.26 1.83 5.75
C ASP A 309 20.60 3.02 4.84
N ALA A 310 21.72 2.90 4.11
CA ALA A 310 22.20 3.89 3.17
C ALA A 310 21.30 4.10 1.95
N ALA A 311 20.62 3.07 1.49
CA ALA A 311 19.74 3.16 0.33
C ALA A 311 18.50 4.00 0.68
N LEU A 312 17.88 3.71 1.84
CA LEU A 312 16.75 4.52 2.30
C LEU A 312 17.19 5.94 2.70
N ALA A 313 18.41 6.13 3.21
CA ALA A 313 18.91 7.48 3.50
C ALA A 313 19.00 8.36 2.25
N ARG A 314 19.38 7.80 1.11
CA ARG A 314 19.34 8.51 -0.19
C ARG A 314 17.89 8.78 -0.63
N ALA A 315 17.05 7.76 -0.63
CA ALA A 315 15.64 7.89 -1.00
C ALA A 315 14.92 8.94 -0.13
N TRP A 316 15.15 8.94 1.18
CA TRP A 316 14.63 9.94 2.10
C TRP A 316 15.12 11.35 1.76
N SER A 317 16.40 11.51 1.46
CA SER A 317 16.99 12.82 1.11
C SER A 317 16.40 13.41 -0.17
N ASP A 318 16.05 12.58 -1.13
CA ASP A 318 15.36 12.99 -2.35
C ASP A 318 13.89 13.31 -2.07
N TYR A 319 13.20 12.41 -1.35
CA TYR A 319 11.78 12.50 -1.06
C TYR A 319 11.41 13.78 -0.29
N VAL A 320 12.16 14.14 0.74
CA VAL A 320 11.84 15.34 1.55
C VAL A 320 12.01 16.65 0.77
N LYS A 321 12.66 16.62 -0.41
CA LYS A 321 12.81 17.75 -1.33
C LYS A 321 11.79 17.74 -2.45
N THR A 322 11.44 16.56 -2.96
CA THR A 322 10.73 16.43 -4.24
C THR A 322 9.44 15.62 -4.16
N ALA A 323 9.14 14.95 -3.05
CA ALA A 323 8.08 13.95 -2.90
C ALA A 323 8.20 12.77 -3.89
N THR A 324 9.40 12.55 -4.42
CA THR A 324 9.76 11.43 -5.30
C THR A 324 11.10 10.87 -4.88
N VAL A 325 11.51 9.75 -5.46
CA VAL A 325 12.84 9.17 -5.29
C VAL A 325 13.53 9.10 -6.65
N THR A 326 14.87 9.08 -6.64
CA THR A 326 15.64 8.83 -7.86
C THR A 326 15.47 7.37 -8.26
N ASP A 327 15.04 7.16 -9.49
CA ASP A 327 14.90 5.85 -10.10
C ASP A 327 15.82 5.75 -11.32
N THR A 328 16.65 4.72 -11.34
CA THR A 328 17.65 4.47 -12.38
C THR A 328 17.49 3.09 -13.02
N THR A 329 16.55 2.29 -12.56
CA THR A 329 16.30 0.94 -13.04
C THR A 329 15.07 0.88 -13.94
N PRO A 330 15.17 0.27 -15.13
CA PRO A 330 13.99 0.05 -15.96
C PRO A 330 13.01 -0.95 -15.30
N PRO A 331 11.70 -0.80 -15.54
CA PRO A 331 10.73 -1.78 -15.08
C PRO A 331 10.97 -3.15 -15.72
N PRO A 332 10.53 -4.24 -15.07
CA PRO A 332 10.55 -5.57 -15.69
C PRO A 332 9.79 -5.59 -17.02
N ALA A 333 10.27 -6.35 -17.99
CA ALA A 333 9.58 -6.56 -19.25
C ALA A 333 8.24 -7.28 -19.02
N PRO A 334 7.16 -6.93 -19.72
CA PRO A 334 5.92 -7.70 -19.73
C PRO A 334 6.17 -9.15 -20.14
N ALA A 335 5.48 -10.08 -19.49
CA ALA A 335 5.57 -11.51 -19.73
C ALA A 335 4.25 -12.07 -20.25
N ASP A 336 4.24 -13.35 -20.66
CA ASP A 336 3.05 -14.09 -21.11
C ASP A 336 2.24 -13.35 -22.19
N VAL A 337 2.94 -12.67 -23.08
CA VAL A 337 2.29 -11.93 -24.16
C VAL A 337 1.61 -12.91 -25.10
N THR A 338 0.29 -12.79 -25.23
CA THR A 338 -0.52 -13.62 -26.11
C THR A 338 -1.34 -12.77 -27.08
N LEU A 339 -1.55 -13.29 -28.29
CA LEU A 339 -2.43 -12.69 -29.30
C LEU A 339 -3.54 -13.70 -29.63
N ARG A 340 -4.80 -13.28 -29.45
CA ARG A 340 -5.97 -14.05 -29.86
C ARG A 340 -6.86 -13.17 -30.76
N GLY A 341 -6.87 -13.47 -32.06
CA GLY A 341 -7.49 -12.59 -33.06
C GLY A 341 -6.78 -11.24 -33.10
N SER A 342 -7.48 -10.17 -32.72
CA SER A 342 -6.94 -8.82 -32.62
C SER A 342 -6.58 -8.42 -31.18
N VAL A 343 -6.73 -9.30 -30.18
CA VAL A 343 -6.59 -8.99 -28.77
C VAL A 343 -5.26 -9.47 -28.25
N LEU A 344 -4.44 -8.53 -27.78
CA LEU A 344 -3.22 -8.77 -27.00
C LEU A 344 -3.55 -8.81 -25.51
N THR A 345 -2.94 -9.74 -24.78
CA THR A 345 -2.93 -9.76 -23.32
C THR A 345 -1.52 -10.07 -22.82
N TRP A 346 -1.20 -9.64 -21.60
CA TRP A 346 0.11 -9.85 -20.98
C TRP A 346 0.00 -9.82 -19.46
N THR A 347 1.08 -10.22 -18.78
CA THR A 347 1.30 -10.01 -17.36
C THR A 347 2.43 -9.02 -17.15
N VAL A 348 2.47 -8.35 -16.00
CA VAL A 348 3.52 -7.39 -15.67
C VAL A 348 3.75 -7.32 -14.17
N ARG A 349 4.98 -7.03 -13.78
CA ARG A 349 5.34 -6.57 -12.44
C ARG A 349 5.70 -5.09 -12.50
N ALA A 350 5.30 -4.34 -11.50
CA ALA A 350 5.75 -2.96 -11.39
C ALA A 350 7.22 -2.89 -10.95
N ASP A 351 7.86 -1.79 -11.29
CA ASP A 351 9.13 -1.37 -10.73
C ASP A 351 8.99 -1.07 -9.24
N LEU A 352 9.92 -1.53 -8.43
CA LEU A 352 9.90 -1.27 -6.98
C LEU A 352 10.24 0.16 -6.60
N GLU A 353 11.04 0.86 -7.41
CA GLU A 353 11.52 2.21 -7.08
C GLU A 353 10.45 3.26 -7.38
N SER A 354 9.83 3.20 -8.56
CA SER A 354 8.86 4.21 -8.96
C SER A 354 7.53 3.67 -9.48
N GLY A 355 7.36 2.34 -9.53
CA GLY A 355 6.13 1.70 -9.98
C GLY A 355 5.96 1.75 -11.49
N LEU A 356 4.72 1.67 -11.95
CA LEU A 356 4.39 1.54 -13.37
C LEU A 356 3.55 2.73 -13.84
N ARG A 357 3.95 3.35 -14.94
CA ARG A 357 3.21 4.44 -15.60
C ARG A 357 2.29 3.95 -16.70
N GLY A 358 2.72 2.94 -17.47
CA GLY A 358 1.92 2.45 -18.60
C GLY A 358 2.71 1.56 -19.56
N PHE A 359 2.16 1.41 -20.76
CA PHE A 359 2.72 0.54 -21.79
C PHE A 359 2.79 1.23 -23.15
N ILE A 360 3.80 0.85 -23.93
CA ILE A 360 3.90 1.15 -25.35
C ILE A 360 3.66 -0.16 -26.09
N ILE A 361 2.74 -0.15 -27.06
CA ILE A 361 2.43 -1.29 -27.91
C ILE A 361 3.04 -1.07 -29.28
N GLU A 362 3.89 -1.98 -29.71
CA GLU A 362 4.48 -1.96 -31.05
C GLU A 362 3.97 -3.13 -31.90
N ARG A 363 3.82 -2.88 -33.20
CA ARG A 363 3.54 -3.87 -34.22
C ARG A 363 4.56 -3.72 -35.32
N ASP A 364 5.30 -4.76 -35.65
CA ASP A 364 6.36 -4.78 -36.67
C ASP A 364 7.40 -3.65 -36.48
N GLY A 365 7.71 -3.30 -35.22
CA GLY A 365 8.64 -2.24 -34.85
C GLY A 365 8.06 -0.82 -34.89
N ALA A 366 6.80 -0.65 -35.26
CA ALA A 366 6.12 0.65 -35.25
C ALA A 366 5.20 0.75 -34.00
N VAL A 367 5.26 1.87 -33.28
CA VAL A 367 4.35 2.15 -32.16
C VAL A 367 2.94 2.34 -32.71
N ILE A 368 1.99 1.56 -32.21
CA ILE A 368 0.57 1.62 -32.59
C ILE A 368 -0.33 2.13 -31.48
N ALA A 369 0.12 2.07 -30.22
CA ALA A 369 -0.61 2.61 -29.08
C ALA A 369 0.33 2.90 -27.90
N SER A 370 -0.12 3.80 -27.02
CA SER A 370 0.41 4.00 -25.67
C SER A 370 -0.75 3.90 -24.68
N LEU A 371 -0.57 3.15 -23.61
CA LEU A 371 -1.59 2.94 -22.58
C LEU A 371 -1.13 3.52 -21.24
N PRO A 372 -1.99 4.21 -20.48
CA PRO A 372 -3.33 4.65 -20.91
C PRO A 372 -3.26 5.65 -22.07
N GLU A 373 -4.31 5.71 -22.88
CA GLU A 373 -4.37 6.62 -24.04
C GLU A 373 -4.28 8.10 -23.61
N GLU A 374 -4.94 8.44 -22.52
CA GLU A 374 -4.85 9.77 -21.90
C GLU A 374 -3.89 9.73 -20.71
N GLN A 375 -2.79 10.46 -20.81
CA GLN A 375 -1.84 10.66 -19.72
C GLN A 375 -2.38 11.74 -18.79
N THR A 376 -3.14 11.33 -17.78
CA THR A 376 -3.54 12.23 -16.70
C THR A 376 -2.38 12.40 -15.71
N THR A 377 -2.43 13.45 -14.88
CA THR A 377 -1.49 13.66 -13.77
C THR A 377 -1.56 12.54 -12.73
N HIS A 378 -2.68 11.78 -12.73
CA HIS A 378 -2.91 10.58 -11.95
C HIS A 378 -2.90 9.40 -12.91
N THR A 379 -1.87 8.56 -12.83
CA THR A 379 -1.80 7.40 -13.70
C THR A 379 -2.87 6.37 -13.37
N VAL A 380 -3.40 5.68 -14.37
CA VAL A 380 -4.41 4.64 -14.22
C VAL A 380 -3.89 3.45 -13.38
N PHE A 381 -2.57 3.28 -13.31
CA PHE A 381 -1.90 2.17 -12.64
C PHE A 381 -1.43 2.48 -11.22
N GLN A 382 -1.50 3.75 -10.80
CA GLN A 382 -1.05 4.17 -9.47
C GLN A 382 -1.90 5.32 -8.98
N GLY A 383 -2.52 5.15 -7.83
CA GLY A 383 -3.21 6.23 -7.14
C GLY A 383 -2.20 7.23 -6.60
N LEU A 384 -2.30 8.46 -7.05
CA LEU A 384 -1.61 9.60 -6.45
C LEU A 384 -2.67 10.63 -6.03
N GLY A 385 -2.39 11.39 -4.99
CA GLY A 385 -3.33 12.37 -4.47
C GLY A 385 -4.03 11.89 -3.22
N PHE A 386 -5.38 11.96 -3.17
CA PHE A 386 -6.12 11.69 -1.94
C PHE A 386 -5.97 10.24 -1.46
N HIS A 387 -5.89 9.28 -2.38
CA HIS A 387 -5.63 7.87 -2.10
C HIS A 387 -4.26 7.46 -2.63
N ASP A 388 -3.55 6.59 -1.92
CA ASP A 388 -2.28 6.02 -2.35
C ASP A 388 -2.46 4.85 -3.32
N THR A 389 -3.68 4.39 -3.48
CA THR A 389 -4.03 3.25 -4.32
C THR A 389 -5.09 3.67 -5.35
N PRO A 390 -5.20 2.99 -6.49
CA PRO A 390 -6.23 3.31 -7.47
C PRO A 390 -7.63 3.11 -6.87
N SER A 391 -8.55 4.01 -7.17
CA SER A 391 -9.96 3.90 -6.75
C SER A 391 -10.77 2.91 -7.58
N GLN A 392 -10.18 2.33 -8.61
CA GLN A 392 -10.77 1.36 -9.53
C GLN A 392 -9.86 0.14 -9.65
N PRO A 393 -10.41 -1.02 -9.99
CA PRO A 393 -9.63 -2.21 -10.28
C PRO A 393 -8.51 -1.93 -11.28
N VAL A 394 -7.42 -2.67 -11.14
CA VAL A 394 -6.28 -2.60 -12.05
C VAL A 394 -6.77 -2.73 -13.49
N PRO A 395 -6.34 -1.84 -14.40
CA PRO A 395 -6.71 -1.95 -15.81
C PRO A 395 -6.35 -3.33 -16.35
N LEU A 396 -7.21 -3.87 -17.18
CA LEU A 396 -6.91 -5.13 -17.86
C LEU A 396 -5.62 -4.95 -18.67
N MET A 397 -4.64 -5.84 -18.44
CA MET A 397 -3.43 -5.93 -19.24
C MET A 397 -3.82 -6.44 -20.64
N ARG A 398 -4.47 -5.57 -21.39
CA ARG A 398 -5.12 -5.91 -22.65
C ARG A 398 -5.11 -4.74 -23.62
N PHE A 399 -4.92 -5.05 -24.90
CA PHE A 399 -5.06 -4.11 -26.00
C PHE A 399 -5.75 -4.79 -27.19
N THR A 400 -6.69 -4.12 -27.84
CA THR A 400 -7.32 -4.61 -29.07
C THR A 400 -6.76 -3.82 -30.24
N ASP A 401 -5.99 -4.46 -31.11
CA ASP A 401 -5.49 -3.81 -32.32
C ASP A 401 -6.66 -3.55 -33.30
N PRO A 402 -6.95 -2.29 -33.65
CA PRO A 402 -8.05 -1.96 -34.55
C PRO A 402 -7.79 -2.36 -35.99
N ALA A 403 -6.53 -2.64 -36.37
CA ALA A 403 -6.13 -2.99 -37.72
C ALA A 403 -5.09 -4.14 -37.73
N PRO A 404 -5.47 -5.34 -37.22
CA PRO A 404 -4.54 -6.45 -37.06
C PRO A 404 -4.01 -6.92 -38.41
N LYS A 405 -2.74 -7.34 -38.46
CA LYS A 405 -2.10 -7.90 -39.67
C LYS A 405 -1.73 -9.36 -39.40
N ALA A 406 -2.01 -10.21 -40.38
CA ALA A 406 -1.61 -11.62 -40.29
C ALA A 406 -0.09 -11.73 -40.21
N GLY A 407 0.42 -12.50 -39.25
CA GLY A 407 1.86 -12.72 -39.06
C GLY A 407 2.62 -11.53 -38.42
N ALA A 408 1.95 -10.45 -38.04
CA ALA A 408 2.57 -9.31 -37.36
C ALA A 408 3.24 -9.71 -36.06
N LYS A 409 4.38 -9.09 -35.78
CA LYS A 409 5.11 -9.25 -34.50
C LYS A 409 4.74 -8.11 -33.57
N TYR A 410 4.20 -8.46 -32.41
CA TYR A 410 3.87 -7.49 -31.37
C TYR A 410 4.92 -7.49 -30.27
N ARG A 411 5.14 -6.31 -29.70
CA ARG A 411 5.97 -6.08 -28.54
C ARG A 411 5.25 -5.14 -27.58
N ILE A 412 5.32 -5.43 -26.29
CA ILE A 412 4.77 -4.60 -25.24
C ILE A 412 5.93 -4.15 -24.36
N ILE A 413 6.07 -2.85 -24.17
CA ILE A 413 7.13 -2.22 -23.40
C ILE A 413 6.49 -1.58 -22.18
N ALA A 414 6.88 -1.99 -20.98
CA ALA A 414 6.48 -1.32 -19.75
C ALA A 414 7.26 0.00 -19.59
N VAL A 415 6.60 1.02 -19.04
CA VAL A 415 7.19 2.32 -18.75
C VAL A 415 6.92 2.65 -17.27
N ASN A 416 7.96 2.96 -16.49
CA ASN A 416 7.81 3.38 -15.11
C ASN A 416 7.48 4.87 -14.98
N THR A 417 7.24 5.38 -13.77
CA THR A 417 6.88 6.79 -13.55
C THR A 417 8.05 7.75 -13.75
N ALA A 418 9.29 7.26 -13.72
CA ALA A 418 10.49 8.02 -14.10
C ALA A 418 10.67 8.11 -15.63
N GLY A 419 9.86 7.37 -16.43
CA GLY A 419 9.94 7.35 -17.89
C GLY A 419 10.92 6.33 -18.45
N LEU A 420 11.53 5.50 -17.62
CA LEU A 420 12.40 4.41 -18.05
C LEU A 420 11.56 3.30 -18.69
N LYS A 421 12.11 2.67 -19.71
CA LYS A 421 11.43 1.64 -20.51
C LYS A 421 12.02 0.28 -20.22
N SER A 422 11.18 -0.74 -20.11
CA SER A 422 11.64 -2.12 -20.00
C SER A 422 12.50 -2.54 -21.21
N ALA A 423 13.33 -3.55 -20.99
CA ALA A 423 13.94 -4.25 -22.11
C ALA A 423 12.86 -4.75 -23.10
N PRO A 424 13.21 -4.89 -24.38
CA PRO A 424 12.29 -5.40 -25.39
C PRO A 424 11.91 -6.85 -25.15
#